data_1b3c1a654949df6695871958050b3129
#
_entry.id   1b3c1a654949df6695871958050b3129
#
_cell.length_a   1.000
_cell.length_b   1.000
_cell.length_c   1.000
_cell.angle_alpha   90.00
_cell.angle_beta   90.00
_cell.angle_gamma   90.00
#
_symmetry.space_group_name_H-M   'P 1'
#
loop_
_entity.id
_entity.type
_entity.pdbx_description
1 polymer ?
#
loop_
_entity_poly.entity_id
_entity_poly.type
_entity_poly.pdbx_seq_one_letter_code
_entity_poly.pdbx_strand_id
1 'polypeptide(L)'
;MSRSKDGADEGSKSGSDFLQLDIGQAPPGGRTAWLADRLRAAIADGTLPVGSRLPAGRVLAAELRVSRGLVTEAYQRLAETGQVAGRGRGGTVVVAAPPPEAAAPPAAPPAAASRGGLVDALRAVPCRIDLSPGVPDLASFPRTAWLQAERRVLAGLTPADFGYGDPQGAPALRAAVAGWLARNRGIRADPAEVVVVAGVAQALWLLAQVLPAHGVRRVAVEDPGSLGARRQLEFAGLDTVGVPVDGGGLDVSALRATGARAALLTPAHQFPTGVVLDGERRRELLDWAAGGGLVIEDDYDAEHRYDRAPVPALRALLPEAVCYAGSVSKLLAPALRLGWLLVPPRLREEAVDAKRHADLGNPVLAQLVLARLMDSGELERHLRHLRRRHRGRRDAMLRAVARLLPGARVHGAAAGLHLMVTFDGASFDDTALASAALALGVKAHPLSWHRQRPGPPGLVLGYAAGPAGEIEEGVALLGRALHALTGTGRRDPRG
;
A
#
# COMPACT_ATOMS: atom_id res chain seq x y z
N MET A 1 -54.33 -44.36 -38.36
CA MET A 1 -53.62 -44.47 -37.09
C MET A 1 -52.68 -43.26 -36.99
N SER A 2 -53.17 -42.27 -36.29
CA SER A 2 -52.52 -40.97 -36.07
C SER A 2 -51.56 -41.08 -34.92
N ARG A 3 -50.31 -40.58 -35.07
CA ARG A 3 -49.41 -40.38 -33.94
C ARG A 3 -49.20 -38.87 -33.81
N SER A 4 -49.82 -38.36 -32.74
CA SER A 4 -49.56 -37.03 -32.23
C SER A 4 -48.08 -36.91 -31.81
N LYS A 5 -47.43 -35.82 -32.21
CA LYS A 5 -46.19 -35.32 -31.68
C LYS A 5 -46.55 -34.22 -30.68
N ASP A 6 -46.57 -34.54 -29.39
CA ASP A 6 -46.48 -33.54 -28.36
C ASP A 6 -44.99 -33.22 -28.18
N GLY A 7 -44.58 -32.09 -28.71
CA GLY A 7 -43.30 -31.48 -28.42
C GLY A 7 -43.48 -30.56 -27.25
N ALA A 8 -43.05 -30.99 -26.08
CA ALA A 8 -42.90 -30.09 -24.92
C ALA A 8 -41.82 -29.07 -25.22
N ASP A 9 -42.24 -27.84 -25.39
CA ASP A 9 -41.41 -26.66 -25.38
C ASP A 9 -40.85 -26.46 -23.95
N GLU A 10 -39.68 -27.01 -23.68
CA GLU A 10 -38.94 -26.65 -22.48
C GLU A 10 -38.46 -25.18 -22.61
N GLY A 11 -39.32 -24.28 -22.15
CA GLY A 11 -39.03 -22.85 -22.07
C GLY A 11 -37.69 -22.63 -21.38
N SER A 12 -36.71 -22.15 -22.14
CA SER A 12 -35.46 -21.61 -21.69
C SER A 12 -35.73 -20.69 -20.50
N LYS A 13 -35.44 -21.11 -19.28
CA LYS A 13 -35.44 -20.25 -18.12
C LYS A 13 -34.50 -19.11 -18.36
N SER A 14 -35.02 -17.90 -18.41
CA SER A 14 -34.25 -16.70 -18.65
C SER A 14 -33.31 -16.46 -17.47
N GLY A 15 -32.08 -15.99 -17.72
CA GLY A 15 -31.03 -15.90 -16.70
C GLY A 15 -31.30 -14.88 -15.59
N SER A 16 -32.42 -14.15 -15.62
CA SER A 16 -32.86 -13.31 -14.50
C SER A 16 -33.19 -14.14 -13.24
N ASP A 17 -33.52 -15.41 -13.37
CA ASP A 17 -33.68 -16.34 -12.24
C ASP A 17 -32.36 -16.69 -11.56
N PHE A 18 -31.24 -16.39 -12.19
CA PHE A 18 -29.90 -16.77 -11.73
C PHE A 18 -29.56 -16.19 -10.34
N LEU A 19 -29.97 -14.97 -10.02
CA LEU A 19 -29.82 -14.33 -8.72
C LEU A 19 -31.02 -13.47 -8.31
N GLN A 20 -32.16 -13.61 -8.96
CA GLN A 20 -33.36 -12.77 -8.78
C GLN A 20 -33.04 -11.26 -8.73
N LEU A 21 -32.14 -10.81 -9.62
CA LEU A 21 -31.69 -9.43 -9.67
C LEU A 21 -32.76 -8.50 -10.21
N ASP A 22 -33.18 -7.54 -9.42
CA ASP A 22 -34.09 -6.46 -9.81
C ASP A 22 -33.31 -5.13 -9.84
N ILE A 23 -32.97 -4.64 -11.02
CA ILE A 23 -32.23 -3.40 -11.21
C ILE A 23 -33.03 -2.17 -10.75
N GLY A 24 -34.32 -2.28 -10.55
CA GLY A 24 -35.16 -1.22 -9.98
C GLY A 24 -34.82 -0.90 -8.53
N GLN A 25 -34.16 -1.80 -7.80
CA GLN A 25 -33.68 -1.58 -6.43
C GLN A 25 -32.38 -0.79 -6.37
N ALA A 26 -31.72 -0.55 -7.51
CA ALA A 26 -30.48 0.23 -7.55
C ALA A 26 -30.74 1.72 -7.29
N PRO A 27 -29.91 2.39 -6.49
CA PRO A 27 -30.02 3.83 -6.25
C PRO A 27 -29.84 4.62 -7.56
N PRO A 28 -30.48 5.79 -7.70
CA PRO A 28 -30.31 6.64 -8.89
C PRO A 28 -28.82 6.93 -9.16
N GLY A 29 -28.36 6.66 -10.39
CA GLY A 29 -26.96 6.83 -10.78
C GLY A 29 -25.99 5.74 -10.28
N GLY A 30 -26.43 4.78 -9.43
CA GLY A 30 -25.60 3.75 -8.79
C GLY A 30 -25.74 2.33 -9.36
N ARG A 31 -26.36 2.13 -10.52
CA ARG A 31 -26.70 0.81 -11.06
C ARG A 31 -25.50 -0.12 -11.24
N THR A 32 -24.37 0.39 -11.69
CA THR A 32 -23.14 -0.40 -11.89
C THR A 32 -22.55 -0.88 -10.57
N ALA A 33 -22.47 0.00 -9.58
CA ALA A 33 -21.99 -0.35 -8.25
C ALA A 33 -22.93 -1.38 -7.60
N TRP A 34 -24.23 -1.14 -7.65
CA TRP A 34 -25.24 -2.05 -7.13
C TRP A 34 -25.13 -3.46 -7.73
N LEU A 35 -24.98 -3.58 -9.06
CA LEU A 35 -24.81 -4.88 -9.73
C LEU A 35 -23.52 -5.58 -9.28
N ALA A 36 -22.41 -4.85 -9.20
CA ALA A 36 -21.14 -5.41 -8.73
C ALA A 36 -21.25 -5.89 -7.27
N ASP A 37 -21.92 -5.13 -6.41
CA ASP A 37 -22.10 -5.47 -4.99
C ASP A 37 -23.01 -6.70 -4.80
N ARG A 38 -24.11 -6.82 -5.59
CA ARG A 38 -24.97 -8.00 -5.57
C ARG A 38 -24.25 -9.27 -6.01
N LEU A 39 -23.45 -9.17 -7.08
CA LEU A 39 -22.63 -10.30 -7.53
C LEU A 39 -21.55 -10.65 -6.49
N ARG A 40 -20.94 -9.66 -5.87
CA ARG A 40 -19.96 -9.85 -4.80
C ARG A 40 -20.56 -10.54 -3.59
N ALA A 41 -21.76 -10.14 -3.17
CA ALA A 41 -22.49 -10.77 -2.08
C ALA A 41 -22.80 -12.26 -2.40
N ALA A 42 -23.28 -12.55 -3.60
CA ALA A 42 -23.57 -13.92 -4.03
C ALA A 42 -22.32 -14.82 -4.14
N ILE A 43 -21.14 -14.21 -4.40
CA ILE A 43 -19.86 -14.94 -4.34
C ILE A 43 -19.45 -15.15 -2.87
N ALA A 44 -19.69 -14.19 -2.00
CA ALA A 44 -19.32 -14.25 -0.58
C ALA A 44 -20.15 -15.27 0.21
N ASP A 45 -21.46 -15.33 -0.05
CA ASP A 45 -22.39 -16.27 0.61
C ASP A 45 -22.41 -17.68 0.00
N GLY A 46 -21.66 -17.90 -1.09
CA GLY A 46 -21.53 -19.18 -1.77
C GLY A 46 -22.64 -19.49 -2.77
N THR A 47 -23.59 -18.60 -3.00
CA THR A 47 -24.61 -18.73 -4.06
C THR A 47 -23.94 -18.84 -5.43
N LEU A 48 -22.82 -18.15 -5.60
CA LEU A 48 -21.89 -18.26 -6.73
C LEU A 48 -20.54 -18.82 -6.27
N PRO A 49 -20.40 -20.15 -6.14
CA PRO A 49 -19.15 -20.73 -5.64
C PRO A 49 -17.97 -20.52 -6.60
N VAL A 50 -16.76 -20.62 -6.07
CA VAL A 50 -15.53 -20.57 -6.88
C VAL A 50 -15.57 -21.67 -7.94
N GLY A 51 -15.30 -21.29 -9.18
CA GLY A 51 -15.44 -22.13 -10.37
C GLY A 51 -16.71 -21.87 -11.17
N SER A 52 -17.72 -21.20 -10.62
CA SER A 52 -18.96 -20.85 -11.32
C SER A 52 -18.68 -19.92 -12.49
N ARG A 53 -19.44 -20.09 -13.56
CA ARG A 53 -19.38 -19.21 -14.74
C ARG A 53 -20.48 -18.15 -14.62
N LEU A 54 -20.09 -16.87 -14.75
CA LEU A 54 -21.05 -15.79 -14.87
C LEU A 54 -21.69 -15.78 -16.27
N PRO A 55 -22.94 -15.31 -16.39
CA PRO A 55 -23.59 -15.12 -17.69
C PRO A 55 -22.76 -14.25 -18.62
N ALA A 56 -22.84 -14.48 -19.92
CA ALA A 56 -22.22 -13.59 -20.87
C ALA A 56 -22.79 -12.17 -20.71
N GLY A 57 -21.93 -11.13 -20.67
CA GLY A 57 -22.35 -9.76 -20.39
C GLY A 57 -23.49 -9.24 -21.30
N ARG A 58 -23.58 -9.71 -22.55
CA ARG A 58 -24.70 -9.41 -23.46
C ARG A 58 -26.04 -10.04 -23.01
N VAL A 59 -25.98 -11.24 -22.41
CA VAL A 59 -27.16 -11.97 -21.92
C VAL A 59 -27.69 -11.28 -20.69
N LEU A 60 -26.84 -11.07 -19.68
CA LEU A 60 -27.23 -10.40 -18.45
C LEU A 60 -27.71 -8.96 -18.69
N ALA A 61 -27.10 -8.23 -19.63
CA ALA A 61 -27.55 -6.88 -20.01
C ALA A 61 -28.97 -6.89 -20.60
N ALA A 62 -29.27 -7.86 -21.47
CA ALA A 62 -30.59 -7.99 -22.06
C ALA A 62 -31.67 -8.32 -21.01
N GLU A 63 -31.35 -9.22 -20.08
CA GLU A 63 -32.24 -9.65 -19.01
C GLU A 63 -32.57 -8.55 -18.02
N LEU A 64 -31.54 -7.84 -17.57
CA LEU A 64 -31.68 -6.70 -16.65
C LEU A 64 -32.16 -5.41 -17.35
N ARG A 65 -32.34 -5.44 -18.67
CA ARG A 65 -32.72 -4.27 -19.50
C ARG A 65 -31.80 -3.05 -19.27
N VAL A 66 -30.48 -3.33 -19.20
CA VAL A 66 -29.44 -2.31 -19.03
C VAL A 66 -28.47 -2.29 -20.20
N SER A 67 -27.62 -1.26 -20.29
CA SER A 67 -26.58 -1.22 -21.31
C SER A 67 -25.53 -2.31 -21.09
N ARG A 68 -24.97 -2.85 -22.16
CA ARG A 68 -23.87 -3.81 -22.11
C ARG A 68 -22.65 -3.22 -21.38
N GLY A 69 -22.41 -1.91 -21.51
CA GLY A 69 -21.32 -1.21 -20.82
C GLY A 69 -21.43 -1.31 -19.30
N LEU A 70 -22.66 -1.21 -18.76
CA LEU A 70 -22.91 -1.33 -17.33
C LEU A 70 -22.49 -2.70 -16.78
N VAL A 71 -22.89 -3.78 -17.47
CA VAL A 71 -22.52 -5.15 -17.06
C VAL A 71 -21.03 -5.39 -17.22
N THR A 72 -20.43 -4.88 -18.31
CA THR A 72 -18.98 -4.99 -18.54
C THR A 72 -18.20 -4.30 -17.43
N GLU A 73 -18.62 -3.11 -17.04
CA GLU A 73 -17.99 -2.34 -15.96
C GLU A 73 -18.16 -3.05 -14.59
N ALA A 74 -19.35 -3.62 -14.30
CA ALA A 74 -19.58 -4.40 -13.08
C ALA A 74 -18.65 -5.64 -13.02
N TYR A 75 -18.50 -6.36 -14.12
CA TYR A 75 -17.58 -7.51 -14.22
C TYR A 75 -16.12 -7.10 -14.10
N GLN A 76 -15.77 -5.94 -14.66
CA GLN A 76 -14.44 -5.39 -14.55
C GLN A 76 -14.08 -5.08 -13.09
N ARG A 77 -15.00 -4.49 -12.32
CA ARG A 77 -14.81 -4.25 -10.87
C ARG A 77 -14.57 -5.54 -10.09
N LEU A 78 -15.33 -6.60 -10.40
CA LEU A 78 -15.10 -7.91 -9.80
C LEU A 78 -13.76 -8.54 -10.22
N ALA A 79 -13.33 -8.32 -11.47
CA ALA A 79 -12.03 -8.77 -11.94
C ALA A 79 -10.88 -7.96 -11.31
N GLU A 80 -11.06 -6.66 -11.12
CA GLU A 80 -10.09 -5.80 -10.46
C GLU A 80 -9.90 -6.15 -8.98
N THR A 81 -10.97 -6.62 -8.32
CA THR A 81 -10.90 -7.15 -6.95
C THR A 81 -10.48 -8.62 -6.89
N GLY A 82 -10.17 -9.24 -8.04
CA GLY A 82 -9.65 -10.61 -8.10
C GLY A 82 -10.68 -11.71 -7.85
N GLN A 83 -11.97 -11.41 -7.85
CA GLN A 83 -13.06 -12.38 -7.60
C GLN A 83 -13.42 -13.17 -8.84
N VAL A 84 -13.29 -12.55 -10.02
CA VAL A 84 -13.55 -13.21 -11.30
C VAL A 84 -12.39 -13.03 -12.28
N ALA A 85 -12.27 -13.96 -13.23
CA ALA A 85 -11.28 -13.87 -14.30
C ALA A 85 -11.90 -14.25 -15.65
N GLY A 86 -11.52 -13.52 -16.71
CA GLY A 86 -11.86 -13.89 -18.07
C GLY A 86 -10.99 -15.06 -18.55
N ARG A 87 -11.63 -16.12 -19.07
CA ARG A 87 -10.96 -17.29 -19.67
C ARG A 87 -11.18 -17.37 -21.19
N GLY A 88 -11.11 -16.22 -21.87
CA GLY A 88 -11.28 -16.16 -23.32
C GLY A 88 -12.62 -16.77 -23.77
N ARG A 89 -12.59 -17.82 -24.59
CA ARG A 89 -13.82 -18.54 -25.02
C ARG A 89 -14.57 -19.21 -23.87
N GLY A 90 -13.94 -19.38 -22.71
CA GLY A 90 -14.53 -19.93 -21.48
C GLY A 90 -15.43 -18.95 -20.71
N GLY A 91 -15.50 -17.69 -21.10
CA GLY A 91 -16.30 -16.66 -20.42
C GLY A 91 -15.65 -16.13 -19.13
N THR A 92 -16.43 -15.48 -18.28
CA THR A 92 -16.00 -14.96 -16.98
C THR A 92 -16.32 -15.99 -15.91
N VAL A 93 -15.34 -16.35 -15.08
CA VAL A 93 -15.43 -17.39 -14.05
C VAL A 93 -15.07 -16.81 -12.69
N VAL A 94 -15.77 -17.20 -11.63
CA VAL A 94 -15.45 -16.89 -10.24
C VAL A 94 -14.15 -17.63 -9.87
N VAL A 95 -13.12 -16.91 -9.45
CA VAL A 95 -11.79 -17.48 -9.12
C VAL A 95 -11.42 -17.35 -7.66
N ALA A 96 -12.08 -16.47 -6.91
CA ALA A 96 -11.92 -16.33 -5.48
C ALA A 96 -13.22 -15.81 -4.85
N ALA A 97 -13.60 -16.34 -3.70
CA ALA A 97 -14.60 -15.74 -2.84
C ALA A 97 -13.94 -14.64 -1.99
N PRO A 98 -14.58 -13.46 -1.81
CA PRO A 98 -14.16 -12.55 -0.76
C PRO A 98 -14.32 -13.29 0.59
N PRO A 99 -13.53 -12.96 1.61
CA PRO A 99 -13.85 -13.42 2.96
C PRO A 99 -15.32 -13.03 3.26
N PRO A 100 -16.09 -13.88 3.95
CA PRO A 100 -17.45 -13.56 4.32
C PRO A 100 -17.43 -12.18 4.98
N GLU A 101 -18.29 -11.29 4.50
CA GLU A 101 -18.45 -9.97 5.10
C GLU A 101 -18.84 -10.21 6.55
N ALA A 102 -17.89 -10.07 7.46
CA ALA A 102 -18.19 -10.16 8.87
C ALA A 102 -19.28 -9.10 9.10
N ALA A 103 -20.47 -9.56 9.49
CA ALA A 103 -21.55 -8.66 9.86
C ALA A 103 -20.93 -7.58 10.73
N ALA A 104 -21.00 -6.32 10.27
CA ALA A 104 -20.34 -5.22 10.96
C ALA A 104 -20.75 -5.33 12.43
N PRO A 105 -19.83 -5.57 13.35
CA PRO A 105 -20.18 -5.55 14.76
C PRO A 105 -20.85 -4.20 15.02
N PRO A 106 -21.94 -4.14 15.81
CA PRO A 106 -22.53 -2.86 16.17
C PRO A 106 -21.40 -1.98 16.66
N ALA A 107 -21.32 -0.74 16.14
CA ALA A 107 -20.24 0.17 16.45
C ALA A 107 -20.09 0.24 17.98
N ALA A 108 -19.12 -0.48 18.50
CA ALA A 108 -18.80 -0.40 19.91
C ALA A 108 -18.41 1.06 20.18
N PRO A 109 -18.92 1.66 21.25
CA PRO A 109 -18.43 2.98 21.64
C PRO A 109 -16.92 2.93 21.71
N PRO A 110 -16.21 4.00 21.32
CA PRO A 110 -14.75 3.99 21.24
C PRO A 110 -14.23 3.52 22.60
N ALA A 111 -13.60 2.33 22.61
CA ALA A 111 -12.99 1.78 23.79
C ALA A 111 -12.01 2.82 24.33
N ALA A 112 -12.06 3.07 25.63
CA ALA A 112 -11.24 4.04 26.32
C ALA A 112 -9.80 3.97 25.79
N ALA A 113 -9.26 5.12 25.41
CA ALA A 113 -8.03 5.34 24.67
C ALA A 113 -6.96 4.29 24.96
N SER A 114 -6.82 3.32 24.05
CA SER A 114 -5.66 2.45 24.02
C SER A 114 -4.42 3.34 23.87
N ARG A 115 -3.27 2.90 24.38
CA ARG A 115 -2.00 3.65 24.32
C ARG A 115 -1.60 4.13 22.91
N GLY A 116 -2.34 3.72 21.88
CA GLY A 116 -2.17 4.10 20.46
C GLY A 116 -2.81 5.42 20.03
N GLY A 117 -3.73 5.97 20.80
CA GLY A 117 -4.38 7.26 20.50
C GLY A 117 -5.37 7.22 19.31
N LEU A 118 -5.89 8.40 18.97
CA LEU A 118 -6.90 8.61 17.91
C LEU A 118 -6.46 8.06 16.53
N VAL A 119 -5.18 8.14 16.21
CA VAL A 119 -4.62 7.66 14.93
C VAL A 119 -4.82 6.15 14.75
N ASP A 120 -4.52 5.36 15.78
CA ASP A 120 -4.64 3.90 15.71
C ASP A 120 -6.12 3.48 15.77
N ALA A 121 -6.94 4.21 16.54
CA ALA A 121 -8.38 4.01 16.56
C ALA A 121 -8.99 4.24 15.16
N LEU A 122 -8.66 5.35 14.49
CA LEU A 122 -9.15 5.63 13.13
C LEU A 122 -8.63 4.63 12.09
N ARG A 123 -7.38 4.15 12.23
CA ARG A 123 -6.85 3.09 11.35
C ARG A 123 -7.63 1.79 11.46
N ALA A 124 -8.06 1.42 12.66
CA ALA A 124 -8.78 0.18 12.93
C ALA A 124 -10.25 0.19 12.50
N VAL A 125 -10.86 1.39 12.30
CA VAL A 125 -12.28 1.48 11.91
C VAL A 125 -12.49 0.89 10.51
N PRO A 126 -13.43 -0.05 10.32
CA PRO A 126 -13.83 -0.50 9.01
C PRO A 126 -14.39 0.66 8.17
N CYS A 127 -14.12 0.65 6.88
CA CYS A 127 -14.63 1.65 5.95
C CYS A 127 -14.99 0.99 4.62
N ARG A 128 -15.87 1.62 3.86
CA ARG A 128 -16.27 1.13 2.54
C ARG A 128 -15.19 1.39 1.48
N ILE A 129 -14.56 2.57 1.54
CA ILE A 129 -13.48 2.97 0.62
C ILE A 129 -12.27 3.37 1.44
N ASP A 130 -11.17 2.68 1.25
CA ASP A 130 -9.90 2.97 1.94
C ASP A 130 -8.93 3.71 1.01
N LEU A 131 -8.80 5.02 1.21
CA LEU A 131 -7.81 5.87 0.57
C LEU A 131 -6.60 6.13 1.49
N SER A 132 -6.34 5.26 2.47
CA SER A 132 -5.16 5.39 3.33
C SER A 132 -3.88 5.19 2.53
N PRO A 133 -2.82 5.98 2.79
CA PRO A 133 -1.52 5.79 2.15
C PRO A 133 -0.89 4.46 2.59
N GLY A 134 -0.11 3.87 1.69
CA GLY A 134 0.68 2.68 1.99
C GLY A 134 -0.08 1.35 1.99
N VAL A 135 -1.37 1.33 1.62
CA VAL A 135 -2.10 0.09 1.33
C VAL A 135 -1.82 -0.32 -0.12
N PRO A 136 -1.18 -1.48 -0.39
CA PRO A 136 -0.88 -1.92 -1.75
C PRO A 136 -2.09 -2.57 -2.44
N ASP A 137 -1.95 -2.94 -3.72
CA ASP A 137 -2.96 -3.68 -4.49
C ASP A 137 -2.99 -5.17 -4.07
N LEU A 138 -3.60 -5.48 -2.93
CA LEU A 138 -3.69 -6.84 -2.38
C LEU A 138 -4.47 -7.79 -3.28
N ALA A 139 -5.43 -7.28 -4.05
CA ALA A 139 -6.20 -8.07 -5.01
C ALA A 139 -5.32 -8.62 -6.15
N SER A 140 -4.24 -7.92 -6.48
CA SER A 140 -3.28 -8.33 -7.52
C SER A 140 -2.19 -9.27 -7.01
N PHE A 141 -2.23 -9.71 -5.74
CA PHE A 141 -1.23 -10.67 -5.23
C PHE A 141 -1.11 -11.87 -6.16
N PRO A 142 0.11 -12.28 -6.60
CA PRO A 142 0.30 -13.30 -7.63
C PRO A 142 0.12 -14.73 -7.09
N ARG A 143 -1.12 -15.07 -6.65
CA ARG A 143 -1.45 -16.33 -5.96
C ARG A 143 -0.96 -17.56 -6.70
N THR A 144 -1.17 -17.62 -8.01
CA THR A 144 -0.77 -18.79 -8.81
C THR A 144 0.75 -18.96 -8.84
N ALA A 145 1.48 -17.88 -9.06
CA ALA A 145 2.95 -17.93 -9.07
C ALA A 145 3.50 -18.26 -7.68
N TRP A 146 2.89 -17.69 -6.63
CA TRP A 146 3.26 -17.99 -5.24
C TRP A 146 3.06 -19.48 -4.92
N LEU A 147 1.88 -20.03 -5.18
CA LEU A 147 1.56 -21.45 -4.93
C LEU A 147 2.48 -22.40 -5.73
N GLN A 148 2.79 -22.05 -6.98
CA GLN A 148 3.71 -22.86 -7.79
C GLN A 148 5.15 -22.83 -7.23
N ALA A 149 5.61 -21.67 -6.79
CA ALA A 149 6.90 -21.53 -6.15
C ALA A 149 6.95 -22.30 -4.82
N GLU A 150 5.91 -22.18 -4.00
CA GLU A 150 5.80 -22.85 -2.71
C GLU A 150 5.81 -24.39 -2.84
N ARG A 151 5.03 -24.93 -3.77
CA ARG A 151 5.04 -26.38 -4.07
C ARG A 151 6.43 -26.86 -4.47
N ARG A 152 7.15 -26.11 -5.29
CA ARG A 152 8.50 -26.47 -5.72
C ARG A 152 9.52 -26.37 -4.59
N VAL A 153 9.38 -25.37 -3.72
CA VAL A 153 10.19 -25.23 -2.50
C VAL A 153 9.97 -26.45 -1.62
N LEU A 154 8.71 -26.71 -1.23
CA LEU A 154 8.39 -27.84 -0.35
C LEU A 154 8.83 -29.19 -0.90
N ALA A 155 8.74 -29.42 -2.22
CA ALA A 155 9.16 -30.66 -2.84
C ALA A 155 10.71 -30.87 -2.80
N GLY A 156 11.47 -29.81 -2.60
CA GLY A 156 12.94 -29.87 -2.54
C GLY A 156 13.53 -29.84 -1.13
N LEU A 157 12.70 -29.59 -0.08
CA LEU A 157 13.18 -29.50 1.29
C LEU A 157 13.42 -30.87 1.92
N THR A 158 14.47 -30.95 2.72
CA THR A 158 14.79 -32.09 3.59
C THR A 158 14.27 -31.83 5.02
N PRO A 159 14.17 -32.84 5.89
CA PRO A 159 13.79 -32.62 7.28
C PRO A 159 14.66 -31.60 8.02
N ALA A 160 15.94 -31.47 7.67
CA ALA A 160 16.87 -30.50 8.28
C ALA A 160 16.48 -29.05 7.97
N ASP A 161 15.87 -28.79 6.81
CA ASP A 161 15.47 -27.45 6.38
C ASP A 161 14.27 -26.90 7.18
N PHE A 162 13.59 -27.74 7.97
CA PHE A 162 12.52 -27.34 8.88
C PHE A 162 13.02 -27.00 10.29
N GLY A 163 14.34 -27.10 10.53
CA GLY A 163 14.96 -26.68 11.79
C GLY A 163 15.16 -25.18 11.89
N TYR A 164 15.74 -24.74 12.99
CA TYR A 164 16.16 -23.34 13.16
C TYR A 164 17.21 -22.99 12.11
N GLY A 165 16.94 -21.94 11.33
CA GLY A 165 17.85 -21.44 10.31
C GLY A 165 18.82 -20.38 10.84
N ASP A 166 19.57 -19.78 9.91
CA ASP A 166 20.40 -18.61 10.20
C ASP A 166 19.48 -17.42 10.59
N PRO A 167 19.66 -16.80 11.76
CA PRO A 167 18.91 -15.60 12.15
C PRO A 167 19.01 -14.46 11.15
N GLN A 168 20.11 -14.38 10.39
CA GLN A 168 20.31 -13.42 9.31
C GLN A 168 19.37 -13.65 8.12
N GLY A 169 18.83 -14.86 7.98
CA GLY A 169 17.91 -15.27 6.93
C GLY A 169 18.49 -16.31 5.97
N ALA A 170 17.60 -16.97 5.24
CA ALA A 170 17.96 -18.05 4.31
C ALA A 170 18.99 -17.58 3.27
N PRO A 171 20.10 -18.30 3.06
CA PRO A 171 21.16 -17.92 2.10
C PRO A 171 20.60 -17.67 0.68
N ALA A 172 19.64 -18.48 0.24
CA ALA A 172 18.98 -18.31 -1.06
C ALA A 172 18.29 -16.95 -1.19
N LEU A 173 17.56 -16.49 -0.15
CA LEU A 173 16.92 -15.18 -0.19
C LEU A 173 17.95 -14.07 -0.14
N ARG A 174 18.97 -14.19 0.70
CA ARG A 174 20.03 -13.17 0.79
C ARG A 174 20.73 -12.97 -0.57
N ALA A 175 21.03 -14.06 -1.28
CA ALA A 175 21.61 -14.01 -2.63
C ALA A 175 20.64 -13.38 -3.66
N ALA A 176 19.38 -13.79 -3.66
CA ALA A 176 18.36 -13.24 -4.55
C ALA A 176 18.15 -11.74 -4.32
N VAL A 177 18.10 -11.29 -3.06
CA VAL A 177 17.99 -9.87 -2.67
C VAL A 177 19.22 -9.09 -3.13
N ALA A 178 20.43 -9.58 -2.90
CA ALA A 178 21.67 -8.91 -3.34
C ALA A 178 21.67 -8.72 -4.87
N GLY A 179 21.31 -9.74 -5.63
CA GLY A 179 21.17 -9.68 -7.08
C GLY A 179 20.07 -8.71 -7.54
N TRP A 180 18.95 -8.70 -6.85
CA TRP A 180 17.84 -7.80 -7.13
C TRP A 180 18.19 -6.33 -6.85
N LEU A 181 18.86 -6.05 -5.74
CA LEU A 181 19.34 -4.71 -5.35
C LEU A 181 20.36 -4.16 -6.35
N ALA A 182 21.27 -5.01 -6.84
CA ALA A 182 22.24 -4.61 -7.85
C ALA A 182 21.55 -4.16 -9.15
N ARG A 183 20.54 -4.90 -9.61
CA ARG A 183 19.80 -4.58 -10.85
C ARG A 183 18.87 -3.38 -10.71
N ASN A 184 18.22 -3.22 -9.57
CA ASN A 184 17.12 -2.26 -9.42
C ASN A 184 17.51 -1.00 -8.65
N ARG A 185 18.51 -1.08 -7.75
CA ARG A 185 18.90 0.04 -6.87
C ARG A 185 20.35 0.45 -6.97
N GLY A 186 21.15 -0.24 -7.82
CA GLY A 186 22.57 -0.01 -7.98
C GLY A 186 23.43 -0.45 -6.78
N ILE A 187 22.86 -1.10 -5.78
CA ILE A 187 23.55 -1.55 -4.58
C ILE A 187 24.27 -2.86 -4.89
N ARG A 188 25.60 -2.85 -4.84
CA ARG A 188 26.45 -4.04 -4.95
C ARG A 188 26.80 -4.51 -3.54
N ALA A 189 26.03 -5.47 -3.02
CA ALA A 189 26.23 -6.04 -1.70
C ALA A 189 26.61 -7.52 -1.80
N ASP A 190 27.47 -7.99 -0.90
CA ASP A 190 27.65 -9.42 -0.68
C ASP A 190 26.34 -9.97 -0.05
N PRO A 191 25.85 -11.16 -0.44
CA PRO A 191 24.75 -11.83 0.25
C PRO A 191 24.92 -11.93 1.77
N ALA A 192 26.14 -12.00 2.27
CA ALA A 192 26.46 -11.96 3.70
C ALA A 192 26.17 -10.60 4.36
N GLU A 193 25.97 -9.53 3.60
CA GLU A 193 25.56 -8.22 4.14
C GLU A 193 24.06 -8.08 4.36
N VAL A 194 23.27 -8.93 3.73
CA VAL A 194 21.80 -8.86 3.78
C VAL A 194 21.30 -9.50 5.06
N VAL A 195 20.57 -8.75 5.87
CA VAL A 195 19.82 -9.26 7.03
C VAL A 195 18.34 -9.28 6.67
N VAL A 196 17.71 -10.43 6.68
CA VAL A 196 16.27 -10.58 6.43
C VAL A 196 15.50 -10.14 7.67
N VAL A 197 14.50 -9.28 7.47
CA VAL A 197 13.70 -8.67 8.54
C VAL A 197 12.20 -8.78 8.27
N ALA A 198 11.39 -8.65 9.30
CA ALA A 198 9.93 -8.62 9.21
C ALA A 198 9.41 -7.23 8.74
N GLY A 199 10.00 -6.71 7.65
CA GLY A 199 9.72 -5.39 7.09
C GLY A 199 10.48 -4.26 7.78
N VAL A 200 10.32 -3.03 7.28
CA VAL A 200 11.04 -1.84 7.75
C VAL A 200 10.83 -1.58 9.26
N ALA A 201 9.65 -1.88 9.81
CA ALA A 201 9.41 -1.71 11.24
C ALA A 201 10.40 -2.49 12.11
N GLN A 202 10.73 -3.74 11.73
CA GLN A 202 11.74 -4.49 12.43
C GLN A 202 13.16 -3.96 12.15
N ALA A 203 13.45 -3.54 10.92
CA ALA A 203 14.73 -2.91 10.60
C ALA A 203 15.01 -1.70 11.50
N LEU A 204 14.01 -0.82 11.66
CA LEU A 204 14.12 0.35 12.56
C LEU A 204 14.26 -0.05 14.02
N TRP A 205 13.55 -1.09 14.46
CA TRP A 205 13.68 -1.60 15.81
C TRP A 205 15.08 -2.15 16.08
N LEU A 206 15.65 -2.95 15.17
CA LEU A 206 17.01 -3.48 15.29
C LEU A 206 18.04 -2.36 15.33
N LEU A 207 17.93 -1.37 14.45
CA LEU A 207 18.80 -0.20 14.48
C LEU A 207 18.71 0.56 15.82
N ALA A 208 17.50 0.70 16.37
CA ALA A 208 17.33 1.35 17.65
C ALA A 208 17.95 0.58 18.83
N GLN A 209 18.12 -0.74 18.73
CA GLN A 209 18.87 -1.52 19.73
C GLN A 209 20.39 -1.33 19.61
N VAL A 210 20.90 -1.15 18.38
CA VAL A 210 22.35 -1.08 18.09
C VAL A 210 22.88 0.35 18.25
N LEU A 211 22.17 1.35 17.74
CA LEU A 211 22.66 2.73 17.63
C LEU A 211 23.07 3.39 18.95
N PRO A 212 22.41 3.15 20.10
CA PRO A 212 22.82 3.75 21.39
C PRO A 212 24.24 3.39 21.82
N ALA A 213 24.72 2.16 21.54
CA ALA A 213 26.09 1.74 21.82
C ALA A 213 27.13 2.54 21.01
N HIS A 214 26.72 3.06 19.85
CA HIS A 214 27.54 3.93 18.98
C HIS A 214 27.34 5.42 19.26
N GLY A 215 26.73 5.79 20.39
CA GLY A 215 26.49 7.18 20.80
C GLY A 215 25.39 7.90 20.03
N VAL A 216 24.50 7.16 19.32
CA VAL A 216 23.34 7.71 18.61
C VAL A 216 22.09 7.49 19.44
N ARG A 217 21.64 8.52 20.15
CA ARG A 217 20.40 8.49 20.97
C ARG A 217 19.27 9.32 20.33
N ARG A 218 19.61 10.13 19.33
CA ARG A 218 18.67 10.99 18.61
C ARG A 218 18.81 10.77 17.12
N VAL A 219 17.67 10.62 16.42
CA VAL A 219 17.57 10.44 14.96
C VAL A 219 16.81 11.62 14.38
N ALA A 220 17.39 12.29 13.40
CA ALA A 220 16.68 13.26 12.58
C ALA A 220 15.68 12.53 11.68
N VAL A 221 14.46 13.06 11.55
CA VAL A 221 13.41 12.50 10.70
C VAL A 221 12.82 13.59 9.82
N GLU A 222 12.37 13.25 8.65
CA GLU A 222 11.70 14.17 7.72
C GLU A 222 10.43 14.79 8.35
N ASP A 223 10.16 16.08 8.09
CA ASP A 223 8.98 16.81 8.54
C ASP A 223 8.40 17.69 7.42
N PRO A 224 7.26 17.28 6.81
CA PRO A 224 6.44 16.11 7.14
C PRO A 224 7.14 14.79 6.81
N GLY A 225 6.83 13.74 7.61
CA GLY A 225 7.45 12.43 7.47
C GLY A 225 6.55 11.29 7.96
N SER A 226 7.06 10.06 7.92
CA SER A 226 6.31 8.88 8.35
C SER A 226 6.07 8.87 9.85
N LEU A 227 4.82 9.14 10.27
CA LEU A 227 4.40 9.00 11.68
C LEU A 227 4.72 7.59 12.22
N GLY A 228 4.50 6.54 11.40
CA GLY A 228 4.75 5.16 11.82
C GLY A 228 6.22 4.88 12.08
N ALA A 229 7.11 5.34 11.20
CA ALA A 229 8.55 5.18 11.36
C ALA A 229 9.09 5.98 12.57
N ARG A 230 8.63 7.23 12.74
CA ARG A 230 8.97 8.06 13.88
C ARG A 230 8.58 7.39 15.20
N ARG A 231 7.31 7.00 15.35
CA ARG A 231 6.81 6.30 16.54
C ARG A 231 7.54 4.99 16.82
N GLN A 232 7.96 4.28 15.77
CA GLN A 232 8.73 3.05 15.91
C GLN A 232 10.09 3.32 16.58
N LEU A 233 10.79 4.38 16.18
CA LEU A 233 12.06 4.80 16.80
C LEU A 233 11.85 5.27 18.25
N GLU A 234 10.84 6.10 18.49
CA GLU A 234 10.49 6.62 19.81
C GLU A 234 10.10 5.48 20.78
N PHE A 235 9.27 4.54 20.32
CA PHE A 235 8.88 3.36 21.11
C PHE A 235 10.08 2.47 21.45
N ALA A 236 11.06 2.40 20.55
CA ALA A 236 12.29 1.64 20.75
C ALA A 236 13.36 2.40 21.59
N GLY A 237 13.04 3.59 22.09
CA GLY A 237 13.88 4.34 23.06
C GLY A 237 14.81 5.38 22.43
N LEU A 238 14.66 5.73 21.15
CA LEU A 238 15.39 6.82 20.51
C LEU A 238 14.58 8.12 20.50
N ASP A 239 15.23 9.24 20.73
CA ASP A 239 14.65 10.56 20.49
C ASP A 239 14.56 10.84 19.00
N THR A 240 13.53 11.57 18.57
CA THR A 240 13.43 12.06 17.19
C THR A 240 13.39 13.58 17.12
N VAL A 241 13.92 14.15 16.02
CA VAL A 241 13.87 15.58 15.74
C VAL A 241 13.49 15.80 14.28
N GLY A 242 12.46 16.62 14.05
CA GLY A 242 11.96 16.92 12.70
C GLY A 242 12.88 17.86 11.92
N VAL A 243 13.19 17.45 10.68
CA VAL A 243 13.95 18.25 9.71
C VAL A 243 13.05 18.62 8.55
N PRO A 244 12.97 19.91 8.14
CA PRO A 244 12.13 20.34 7.04
C PRO A 244 12.38 19.58 5.75
N VAL A 245 11.29 19.35 5.00
CA VAL A 245 11.31 18.88 3.62
C VAL A 245 10.74 19.97 2.73
N ASP A 246 11.47 20.33 1.68
CA ASP A 246 11.06 21.29 0.66
C ASP A 246 11.01 20.65 -0.74
N GLY A 247 11.00 21.45 -1.82
CA GLY A 247 10.99 20.96 -3.20
C GLY A 247 12.23 20.18 -3.62
N GLY A 248 13.36 20.33 -2.92
CA GLY A 248 14.61 19.58 -3.13
C GLY A 248 14.74 18.33 -2.25
N GLY A 249 13.80 18.11 -1.34
CA GLY A 249 13.82 17.02 -0.34
C GLY A 249 14.22 17.52 1.05
N LEU A 250 14.84 16.67 1.85
CA LEU A 250 15.28 17.00 3.22
C LEU A 250 16.30 18.16 3.19
N ASP A 251 16.09 19.17 4.05
CA ASP A 251 17.01 20.28 4.24
C ASP A 251 18.25 19.86 5.04
N VAL A 252 19.39 19.69 4.34
CA VAL A 252 20.63 19.23 4.97
C VAL A 252 21.26 20.28 5.87
N SER A 253 21.03 21.57 5.62
CA SER A 253 21.47 22.65 6.50
C SER A 253 20.74 22.57 7.85
N ALA A 254 19.41 22.41 7.81
CA ALA A 254 18.62 22.20 9.01
C ALA A 254 18.98 20.87 9.71
N LEU A 255 19.28 19.80 8.96
CA LEU A 255 19.79 18.55 9.54
C LEU A 255 21.07 18.78 10.37
N ARG A 256 22.06 19.49 9.79
CA ARG A 256 23.32 19.84 10.50
C ARG A 256 23.05 20.62 11.78
N ALA A 257 22.11 21.57 11.74
CA ALA A 257 21.74 22.40 12.88
C ALA A 257 21.10 21.60 14.03
N THR A 258 20.51 20.41 13.79
CA THR A 258 19.95 19.57 14.85
C THR A 258 21.01 18.93 15.74
N GLY A 259 22.25 18.81 15.28
CA GLY A 259 23.30 18.04 15.94
C GLY A 259 23.06 16.51 15.97
N ALA A 260 22.02 16.02 15.32
CA ALA A 260 21.75 14.59 15.21
C ALA A 260 22.86 13.88 14.41
N ARG A 261 23.28 12.70 14.89
CA ARG A 261 24.29 11.88 14.21
C ARG A 261 23.70 10.80 13.30
N ALA A 262 22.39 10.65 13.28
CA ALA A 262 21.68 9.77 12.36
C ALA A 262 20.45 10.48 11.78
N ALA A 263 20.10 10.16 10.53
CA ALA A 263 18.92 10.68 9.85
C ALA A 263 18.17 9.56 9.13
N LEU A 264 16.85 9.45 9.38
CA LEU A 264 15.94 8.56 8.67
C LEU A 264 15.21 9.35 7.60
N LEU A 265 15.29 8.89 6.35
CA LEU A 265 14.65 9.55 5.22
C LEU A 265 14.23 8.55 4.12
N THR A 266 13.35 9.02 3.24
CA THR A 266 12.80 8.30 2.11
C THR A 266 13.21 8.97 0.77
N PRO A 267 14.49 8.91 0.37
CA PRO A 267 15.07 9.81 -0.64
C PRO A 267 14.61 9.51 -2.07
N ALA A 268 14.17 8.29 -2.35
CA ALA A 268 13.69 7.89 -3.66
C ALA A 268 12.29 8.45 -3.97
N HIS A 269 11.45 8.53 -2.93
CA HIS A 269 10.09 9.05 -2.94
C HIS A 269 9.70 9.44 -1.53
N GLN A 270 9.90 10.70 -1.18
CA GLN A 270 9.69 11.21 0.16
C GLN A 270 8.25 11.02 0.62
N PHE A 271 8.06 10.41 1.77
CA PHE A 271 6.75 10.26 2.37
C PHE A 271 6.48 11.42 3.37
N PRO A 272 5.35 12.18 3.23
CA PRO A 272 4.26 11.99 2.28
C PRO A 272 4.27 12.90 1.06
N THR A 273 5.27 13.78 0.89
CA THR A 273 5.27 14.85 -0.12
C THR A 273 5.44 14.34 -1.55
N GLY A 274 6.02 13.15 -1.71
CA GLY A 274 6.36 12.58 -3.01
C GLY A 274 7.54 13.26 -3.72
N VAL A 275 8.25 14.15 -3.05
CA VAL A 275 9.47 14.78 -3.56
C VAL A 275 10.57 13.73 -3.66
N VAL A 276 11.39 13.82 -4.70
CA VAL A 276 12.61 13.03 -4.85
C VAL A 276 13.78 13.90 -4.40
N LEU A 277 14.63 13.36 -3.54
CA LEU A 277 15.84 14.07 -3.10
C LEU A 277 16.67 14.46 -4.31
N ASP A 278 16.86 15.77 -4.54
CA ASP A 278 17.56 16.27 -5.70
C ASP A 278 19.08 16.04 -5.64
N GLY A 279 19.77 16.33 -6.75
CA GLY A 279 21.19 16.01 -6.87
C GLY A 279 22.11 16.84 -5.95
N GLU A 280 21.73 18.08 -5.62
CA GLU A 280 22.47 18.94 -4.71
C GLU A 280 22.33 18.48 -3.28
N ARG A 281 21.08 18.31 -2.81
CA ARG A 281 20.75 17.78 -1.47
C ARG A 281 21.35 16.40 -1.26
N ARG A 282 21.38 15.58 -2.32
CA ARG A 282 21.99 14.25 -2.29
C ARG A 282 23.50 14.32 -2.01
N ARG A 283 24.23 15.23 -2.67
CA ARG A 283 25.66 15.45 -2.41
C ARG A 283 25.89 15.96 -0.99
N GLU A 284 25.16 17.01 -0.58
CA GLU A 284 25.26 17.58 0.77
C GLU A 284 25.01 16.54 1.87
N LEU A 285 24.02 15.64 1.65
CA LEU A 285 23.70 14.57 2.58
C LEU A 285 24.81 13.51 2.64
N LEU A 286 25.36 13.13 1.49
CA LEU A 286 26.49 12.18 1.44
C LEU A 286 27.75 12.78 2.08
N ASP A 287 28.01 14.06 1.90
CA ASP A 287 29.12 14.79 2.56
C ASP A 287 28.90 14.83 4.08
N TRP A 288 27.66 15.06 4.54
CA TRP A 288 27.31 14.99 5.95
C TRP A 288 27.54 13.59 6.53
N ALA A 289 27.14 12.55 5.78
CA ALA A 289 27.32 11.17 6.19
C ALA A 289 28.79 10.75 6.20
N ALA A 290 29.58 11.15 5.21
CA ALA A 290 31.04 10.93 5.16
C ALA A 290 31.78 11.64 6.31
N GLY A 291 31.23 12.77 6.78
CA GLY A 291 31.73 13.48 7.98
C GLY A 291 31.35 12.84 9.32
N GLY A 292 30.82 11.61 9.35
CA GLY A 292 30.51 10.85 10.57
C GLY A 292 29.01 10.75 10.89
N GLY A 293 28.14 11.26 10.02
CA GLY A 293 26.69 11.00 10.09
C GLY A 293 26.32 9.60 9.64
N LEU A 294 25.14 9.12 10.02
CA LEU A 294 24.58 7.85 9.57
C LEU A 294 23.23 8.10 8.88
N VAL A 295 23.11 7.69 7.63
CA VAL A 295 21.82 7.71 6.92
C VAL A 295 21.10 6.39 7.13
N ILE A 296 19.80 6.45 7.42
CA ILE A 296 18.88 5.31 7.39
C ILE A 296 17.94 5.57 6.21
N GLU A 297 18.19 4.87 5.11
CA GLU A 297 17.41 4.96 3.87
C GLU A 297 16.26 3.96 3.93
N ASP A 298 15.02 4.44 4.09
CA ASP A 298 13.80 3.66 3.98
C ASP A 298 13.30 3.70 2.54
N ASP A 299 13.45 2.59 1.83
CA ASP A 299 13.13 2.45 0.42
C ASP A 299 11.87 1.57 0.25
N TYR A 300 10.71 2.18 0.52
CA TYR A 300 9.45 1.46 0.65
C TYR A 300 8.69 1.29 -0.67
N ASP A 301 8.91 2.14 -1.70
CA ASP A 301 8.11 2.14 -2.94
C ASP A 301 8.84 2.62 -4.21
N ALA A 302 10.16 2.66 -4.22
CA ALA A 302 10.96 3.16 -5.36
C ALA A 302 10.68 2.44 -6.69
N GLU A 303 10.19 1.20 -6.65
CA GLU A 303 9.81 0.44 -7.85
C GLU A 303 8.56 1.02 -8.54
N HIS A 304 7.77 1.83 -7.83
CA HIS A 304 6.54 2.45 -8.32
C HIS A 304 6.80 3.84 -8.92
N ARG A 305 7.85 3.97 -9.71
CA ARG A 305 8.11 5.17 -10.48
C ARG A 305 7.53 5.07 -11.89
N TYR A 306 6.88 6.17 -12.37
CA TYR A 306 6.09 6.16 -13.60
C TYR A 306 6.71 6.94 -14.75
N ASP A 307 7.57 7.92 -14.45
CA ASP A 307 8.16 8.86 -15.41
C ASP A 307 9.51 8.37 -15.97
N ARG A 308 10.34 7.78 -15.15
CA ARG A 308 11.70 7.33 -15.47
C ARG A 308 12.14 6.18 -14.57
N ALA A 309 13.33 5.63 -14.84
CA ALA A 309 13.93 4.62 -13.96
C ALA A 309 14.16 5.16 -12.53
N PRO A 310 14.08 4.30 -11.50
CA PRO A 310 14.42 4.68 -10.14
C PRO A 310 15.85 5.25 -10.04
N VAL A 311 16.02 6.28 -9.21
CA VAL A 311 17.36 6.81 -8.89
C VAL A 311 18.10 5.75 -8.06
N PRO A 312 19.42 5.53 -8.27
CA PRO A 312 20.23 4.64 -7.42
C PRO A 312 20.09 5.02 -5.94
N ALA A 313 20.10 4.01 -5.07
CA ALA A 313 20.02 4.23 -3.63
C ALA A 313 21.24 5.01 -3.09
N LEU A 314 21.09 5.71 -1.96
CA LEU A 314 22.24 6.35 -1.28
C LEU A 314 23.27 5.32 -0.83
N ARG A 315 22.78 4.16 -0.38
CA ARG A 315 23.62 3.01 -0.01
C ARG A 315 24.56 2.59 -1.13
N ALA A 316 24.17 2.73 -2.40
CA ALA A 316 25.02 2.38 -3.54
C ALA A 316 26.27 3.27 -3.66
N LEU A 317 26.21 4.47 -3.09
CA LEU A 317 27.28 5.48 -3.18
C LEU A 317 28.16 5.51 -1.92
N LEU A 318 27.59 5.25 -0.74
CA LEU A 318 28.30 5.35 0.54
C LEU A 318 27.90 4.22 1.48
N PRO A 319 28.30 2.95 1.21
CA PRO A 319 27.93 1.79 2.02
C PRO A 319 28.41 1.85 3.47
N GLU A 320 29.47 2.59 3.75
CA GLU A 320 30.08 2.70 5.09
C GLU A 320 29.27 3.62 6.05
N ALA A 321 28.37 4.45 5.50
CA ALA A 321 27.59 5.42 6.31
C ALA A 321 26.10 5.38 6.04
N VAL A 322 25.59 4.43 5.23
CA VAL A 322 24.18 4.31 4.91
C VAL A 322 23.65 2.93 5.32
N CYS A 323 22.68 2.89 6.24
CA CYS A 323 21.79 1.75 6.42
C CYS A 323 20.70 1.80 5.33
N TYR A 324 20.36 0.67 4.74
CA TYR A 324 19.31 0.57 3.73
C TYR A 324 18.26 -0.44 4.17
N ALA A 325 17.01 -0.02 4.21
CA ALA A 325 15.88 -0.88 4.53
C ALA A 325 14.91 -0.95 3.35
N GLY A 326 14.57 -2.16 2.93
CA GLY A 326 13.57 -2.42 1.89
C GLY A 326 12.62 -3.54 2.29
N SER A 327 11.48 -3.64 1.64
CA SER A 327 10.52 -4.70 1.92
C SER A 327 9.63 -5.03 0.75
N VAL A 328 9.02 -6.23 0.77
CA VAL A 328 8.00 -6.62 -0.20
C VAL A 328 6.59 -6.18 0.20
N SER A 329 6.44 -5.44 1.29
CA SER A 329 5.12 -5.02 1.80
C SER A 329 4.30 -4.22 0.81
N LYS A 330 4.94 -3.43 -0.04
CA LYS A 330 4.28 -2.63 -1.09
C LYS A 330 4.36 -3.27 -2.47
N LEU A 331 5.27 -4.23 -2.64
CA LEU A 331 5.49 -4.95 -3.88
C LEU A 331 4.57 -6.19 -4.02
N LEU A 332 4.26 -6.83 -2.90
CA LEU A 332 3.45 -8.05 -2.83
C LEU A 332 2.33 -7.90 -1.79
N ALA A 333 2.65 -8.09 -0.51
CA ALA A 333 1.68 -7.95 0.57
C ALA A 333 2.37 -7.71 1.92
N PRO A 334 1.83 -6.83 2.80
CA PRO A 334 2.35 -6.62 4.15
C PRO A 334 2.31 -7.86 5.02
N ALA A 335 1.34 -8.77 4.78
CA ALA A 335 1.16 -10.01 5.53
C ALA A 335 2.33 -11.00 5.40
N LEU A 336 3.14 -10.89 4.35
CA LEU A 336 4.31 -11.75 4.16
C LEU A 336 5.39 -11.51 5.23
N ARG A 337 5.43 -10.32 5.82
CA ARG A 337 6.43 -9.93 6.83
C ARG A 337 7.86 -10.22 6.37
N LEU A 338 8.18 -9.84 5.12
CA LEU A 338 9.51 -9.99 4.52
C LEU A 338 10.06 -8.64 4.07
N GLY A 339 11.30 -8.40 4.43
CA GLY A 339 12.11 -7.25 4.05
C GLY A 339 13.58 -7.57 4.25
N TRP A 340 14.41 -6.60 4.06
CA TRP A 340 15.84 -6.70 4.22
C TRP A 340 16.43 -5.42 4.80
N LEU A 341 17.49 -5.57 5.55
CA LEU A 341 18.30 -4.52 6.13
C LEU A 341 19.76 -4.74 5.72
N LEU A 342 20.39 -3.71 5.19
CA LEU A 342 21.83 -3.64 5.00
C LEU A 342 22.36 -2.53 5.91
N VAL A 343 23.36 -2.83 6.69
CA VAL A 343 24.01 -1.87 7.60
C VAL A 343 25.48 -1.68 7.23
N PRO A 344 26.12 -0.58 7.61
CA PRO A 344 27.57 -0.45 7.54
C PRO A 344 28.29 -1.63 8.20
N PRO A 345 29.46 -2.07 7.69
CA PRO A 345 30.18 -3.24 8.20
C PRO A 345 30.37 -3.23 9.71
N ARG A 346 30.65 -2.05 10.30
CA ARG A 346 30.85 -1.87 11.74
C ARG A 346 29.63 -2.17 12.62
N LEU A 347 28.42 -2.20 12.04
CA LEU A 347 27.16 -2.46 12.76
C LEU A 347 26.61 -3.86 12.49
N ARG A 348 27.25 -4.64 11.59
CA ARG A 348 26.65 -5.87 11.07
C ARG A 348 26.49 -6.95 12.15
N GLU A 349 27.55 -7.25 12.88
CA GLU A 349 27.53 -8.29 13.91
C GLU A 349 26.47 -7.98 14.96
N GLU A 350 26.43 -6.74 15.45
CA GLU A 350 25.45 -6.30 16.44
C GLU A 350 24.01 -6.35 15.90
N ALA A 351 23.80 -5.99 14.64
CA ALA A 351 22.47 -6.05 14.00
C ALA A 351 21.98 -7.51 13.85
N VAL A 352 22.87 -8.44 13.49
CA VAL A 352 22.55 -9.87 13.41
C VAL A 352 22.30 -10.45 14.81
N ASP A 353 23.06 -10.02 15.79
CA ASP A 353 22.89 -10.46 17.17
C ASP A 353 21.60 -9.94 17.79
N ALA A 354 21.27 -8.66 17.55
CA ALA A 354 19.97 -8.10 17.91
C ALA A 354 18.80 -8.85 17.22
N LYS A 355 18.96 -9.24 15.95
CA LYS A 355 18.00 -10.04 15.22
C LYS A 355 17.81 -11.44 15.82
N ARG A 356 18.91 -12.10 16.21
CA ARG A 356 18.87 -13.41 16.88
C ARG A 356 18.06 -13.34 18.16
N HIS A 357 18.28 -12.31 18.99
CA HIS A 357 17.57 -12.14 20.26
C HIS A 357 16.12 -11.66 20.10
N ALA A 358 15.80 -11.04 18.93
CA ALA A 358 14.45 -10.54 18.68
C ALA A 358 13.46 -11.67 18.32
N ASP A 359 13.87 -12.61 17.44
CA ASP A 359 12.91 -13.59 16.90
C ASP A 359 13.55 -14.87 16.34
N LEU A 360 14.85 -15.09 16.53
CA LEU A 360 15.60 -16.24 15.98
C LEU A 360 15.59 -16.34 14.44
N GLY A 361 15.06 -15.34 13.75
CA GLY A 361 14.95 -15.28 12.31
C GLY A 361 13.50 -15.36 11.79
N ASN A 362 13.31 -14.97 10.53
CA ASN A 362 12.02 -15.01 9.86
C ASN A 362 11.64 -16.44 9.42
N PRO A 363 10.34 -16.76 9.25
CA PRO A 363 9.90 -18.05 8.72
C PRO A 363 10.59 -18.40 7.39
N VAL A 364 11.24 -19.57 7.32
CA VAL A 364 12.12 -19.95 6.20
C VAL A 364 11.35 -20.19 4.90
N LEU A 365 10.15 -20.80 4.97
CA LEU A 365 9.38 -21.16 3.77
C LEU A 365 9.05 -19.93 2.92
N ALA A 366 8.54 -18.87 3.53
CA ALA A 366 8.22 -17.64 2.82
C ALA A 366 9.47 -16.96 2.22
N GLN A 367 10.63 -17.08 2.87
CA GLN A 367 11.91 -16.60 2.35
C GLN A 367 12.31 -17.36 1.08
N LEU A 368 12.25 -18.69 1.09
CA LEU A 368 12.60 -19.52 -0.06
C LEU A 368 11.65 -19.33 -1.24
N VAL A 369 10.35 -19.14 -0.97
CA VAL A 369 9.36 -18.82 -2.01
C VAL A 369 9.68 -17.46 -2.65
N LEU A 370 9.98 -16.43 -1.85
CA LEU A 370 10.35 -15.13 -2.37
C LEU A 370 11.63 -15.17 -3.19
N ALA A 371 12.66 -15.85 -2.71
CA ALA A 371 13.90 -16.06 -3.46
C ALA A 371 13.62 -16.64 -4.86
N ARG A 372 12.80 -17.69 -4.91
CA ARG A 372 12.43 -18.31 -6.18
C ARG A 372 11.66 -17.39 -7.11
N LEU A 373 10.75 -16.54 -6.59
CA LEU A 373 10.05 -15.55 -7.40
C LEU A 373 10.99 -14.48 -7.97
N MET A 374 12.01 -14.08 -7.20
CA MET A 374 13.05 -13.15 -7.66
C MET A 374 13.91 -13.79 -8.76
N ASP A 375 14.41 -15.01 -8.54
CA ASP A 375 15.30 -15.70 -9.47
C ASP A 375 14.61 -16.09 -10.78
N SER A 376 13.32 -16.41 -10.74
CA SER A 376 12.54 -16.76 -11.93
C SER A 376 12.05 -15.54 -12.73
N GLY A 377 12.26 -14.33 -12.25
CA GLY A 377 11.74 -13.08 -12.87
C GLY A 377 10.23 -12.90 -12.73
N GLU A 378 9.55 -13.73 -11.93
CA GLU A 378 8.12 -13.59 -11.66
C GLU A 378 7.83 -12.30 -10.89
N LEU A 379 8.69 -11.92 -9.93
CA LEU A 379 8.53 -10.67 -9.19
C LEU A 379 8.60 -9.46 -10.13
N GLU A 380 9.58 -9.40 -11.02
CA GLU A 380 9.71 -8.30 -11.99
C GLU A 380 8.53 -8.25 -12.97
N ARG A 381 7.99 -9.41 -13.34
CA ARG A 381 6.79 -9.52 -14.19
C ARG A 381 5.56 -8.96 -13.48
N HIS A 382 5.41 -9.31 -12.21
CA HIS A 382 4.36 -8.77 -11.34
C HIS A 382 4.47 -7.25 -11.18
N LEU A 383 5.66 -6.73 -10.90
CA LEU A 383 5.90 -5.29 -10.76
C LEU A 383 5.58 -4.51 -12.04
N ARG A 384 5.89 -5.06 -13.23
CA ARG A 384 5.47 -4.43 -14.49
C ARG A 384 3.95 -4.36 -14.64
N HIS A 385 3.24 -5.39 -14.17
CA HIS A 385 1.77 -5.38 -14.14
C HIS A 385 1.24 -4.31 -13.18
N LEU A 386 1.74 -4.27 -11.94
CA LEU A 386 1.35 -3.28 -10.94
C LEU A 386 1.58 -1.83 -11.41
N ARG A 387 2.74 -1.53 -12.02
CA ARG A 387 3.03 -0.17 -12.52
C ARG A 387 1.99 0.34 -13.50
N ARG A 388 1.50 -0.52 -14.41
CA ARG A 388 0.43 -0.15 -15.37
C ARG A 388 -0.88 0.17 -14.65
N ARG A 389 -1.26 -0.66 -13.69
CA ARG A 389 -2.49 -0.49 -12.89
C ARG A 389 -2.42 0.80 -12.07
N HIS A 390 -1.35 0.96 -11.32
CA HIS A 390 -1.18 2.12 -10.44
C HIS A 390 -1.11 3.44 -11.23
N ARG A 391 -0.52 3.44 -12.44
CA ARG A 391 -0.55 4.62 -13.31
C ARG A 391 -1.98 5.04 -13.64
N GLY A 392 -2.83 4.11 -14.07
CA GLY A 392 -4.24 4.40 -14.37
C GLY A 392 -5.03 4.90 -13.16
N ARG A 393 -4.78 4.31 -11.98
CA ARG A 393 -5.40 4.72 -10.71
C ARG A 393 -4.93 6.10 -10.25
N ARG A 394 -3.63 6.37 -10.36
CA ARG A 394 -3.07 7.71 -10.10
C ARG A 394 -3.74 8.77 -10.99
N ASP A 395 -3.86 8.49 -12.29
CA ASP A 395 -4.46 9.41 -13.23
C ASP A 395 -5.95 9.65 -12.91
N ALA A 396 -6.68 8.62 -12.46
CA ALA A 396 -8.05 8.75 -11.97
C ALA A 396 -8.11 9.62 -10.71
N MET A 397 -7.22 9.40 -9.74
CA MET A 397 -7.12 10.21 -8.51
C MET A 397 -6.85 11.67 -8.84
N LEU A 398 -5.90 11.96 -9.73
CA LEU A 398 -5.56 13.33 -10.16
C LEU A 398 -6.77 14.04 -10.78
N ARG A 399 -7.48 13.37 -11.70
CA ARG A 399 -8.70 13.93 -12.32
C ARG A 399 -9.80 14.16 -11.28
N ALA A 400 -9.99 13.21 -10.37
CA ALA A 400 -11.02 13.32 -9.34
C ALA A 400 -10.72 14.49 -8.38
N VAL A 401 -9.49 14.61 -7.89
CA VAL A 401 -9.06 15.72 -7.01
C VAL A 401 -9.25 17.07 -7.71
N ALA A 402 -8.78 17.21 -8.95
CA ALA A 402 -8.90 18.47 -9.70
C ALA A 402 -10.37 18.89 -9.91
N ARG A 403 -11.28 17.93 -10.09
CA ARG A 403 -12.70 18.20 -10.33
C ARG A 403 -13.52 18.40 -9.06
N LEU A 404 -13.20 17.68 -7.98
CA LEU A 404 -14.11 17.49 -6.84
C LEU A 404 -13.59 18.09 -5.53
N LEU A 405 -12.32 18.51 -5.47
CA LEU A 405 -11.73 19.16 -4.30
C LEU A 405 -11.25 20.58 -4.68
N PRO A 406 -12.15 21.57 -4.71
CA PRO A 406 -11.77 22.92 -5.08
C PRO A 406 -10.75 23.51 -4.10
N GLY A 407 -9.73 24.23 -4.63
CA GLY A 407 -8.63 24.79 -3.83
C GLY A 407 -7.55 23.78 -3.42
N ALA A 408 -7.69 22.51 -3.80
CA ALA A 408 -6.70 21.50 -3.52
C ALA A 408 -5.48 21.64 -4.42
N ARG A 409 -4.29 21.59 -3.82
CA ARG A 409 -3.00 21.51 -4.52
C ARG A 409 -2.40 20.12 -4.34
N VAL A 410 -2.09 19.45 -5.44
CA VAL A 410 -1.55 18.09 -5.45
C VAL A 410 -0.03 18.09 -5.48
N HIS A 411 0.58 17.21 -4.70
CA HIS A 411 2.01 16.95 -4.64
C HIS A 411 2.29 15.45 -4.84
N GLY A 412 3.46 15.10 -5.36
CA GLY A 412 3.93 13.71 -5.42
C GLY A 412 3.39 12.86 -6.57
N ALA A 413 2.93 13.47 -7.67
CA ALA A 413 2.28 12.74 -8.78
C ALA A 413 3.21 11.87 -9.66
N ALA A 414 4.54 12.00 -9.53
CA ALA A 414 5.50 11.34 -10.43
C ALA A 414 5.77 9.87 -10.08
N ALA A 415 5.54 9.46 -8.84
CA ALA A 415 5.89 8.14 -8.32
C ALA A 415 4.97 7.70 -7.18
N GLY A 416 5.19 6.51 -6.66
CA GLY A 416 4.64 6.00 -5.42
C GLY A 416 3.23 5.43 -5.52
N LEU A 417 2.57 5.34 -4.37
CA LEU A 417 1.26 4.72 -4.18
C LEU A 417 0.24 5.68 -3.56
N HIS A 418 0.61 6.95 -3.38
CA HIS A 418 -0.21 8.00 -2.75
C HIS A 418 0.09 9.37 -3.35
N LEU A 419 -0.77 10.33 -3.05
CA LEU A 419 -0.60 11.75 -3.31
C LEU A 419 -0.75 12.51 -1.99
N MET A 420 0.00 13.59 -1.81
CA MET A 420 -0.28 14.59 -0.79
C MET A 420 -1.11 15.71 -1.41
N VAL A 421 -2.16 16.11 -0.71
CA VAL A 421 -3.04 17.22 -1.11
C VAL A 421 -3.03 18.27 -0.02
N THR A 422 -2.78 19.54 -0.35
CA THR A 422 -2.84 20.68 0.57
C THR A 422 -3.92 21.66 0.15
N PHE A 423 -4.43 22.42 1.12
CA PHE A 423 -5.42 23.49 0.90
C PHE A 423 -4.84 24.80 1.41
N ASP A 424 -4.10 25.48 0.54
CA ASP A 424 -3.39 26.72 0.91
C ASP A 424 -4.41 27.84 1.25
N GLY A 425 -4.17 28.56 2.36
CA GLY A 425 -5.06 29.61 2.83
C GLY A 425 -6.38 29.16 3.48
N ALA A 426 -6.61 27.85 3.59
CA ALA A 426 -7.77 27.31 4.29
C ALA A 426 -7.58 27.28 5.81
N SER A 427 -8.69 27.44 6.55
CA SER A 427 -8.69 27.53 8.03
C SER A 427 -9.47 26.39 8.70
N PHE A 428 -9.61 25.24 8.03
CA PHE A 428 -10.24 24.06 8.64
C PHE A 428 -9.20 23.10 9.24
N ASP A 429 -9.65 22.25 10.17
CA ASP A 429 -8.87 21.14 10.71
C ASP A 429 -8.94 19.93 9.77
N ASP A 430 -7.79 19.42 9.30
CA ASP A 430 -7.75 18.27 8.41
C ASP A 430 -8.12 16.96 9.12
N THR A 431 -8.01 16.89 10.45
CA THR A 431 -8.52 15.74 11.24
C THR A 431 -10.04 15.75 11.29
N ALA A 432 -10.66 16.93 11.34
CA ALA A 432 -12.11 17.06 11.23
C ALA A 432 -12.61 16.64 9.84
N LEU A 433 -11.87 17.01 8.77
CA LEU A 433 -12.17 16.59 7.41
C LEU A 433 -12.09 15.06 7.26
N ALA A 434 -11.03 14.44 7.77
CA ALA A 434 -10.86 12.99 7.73
C ALA A 434 -11.95 12.26 8.52
N SER A 435 -12.36 12.80 9.66
CA SER A 435 -13.46 12.26 10.49
C SER A 435 -14.83 12.38 9.79
N ALA A 436 -15.12 13.52 9.17
CA ALA A 436 -16.34 13.71 8.39
C ALA A 436 -16.39 12.79 7.16
N ALA A 437 -15.25 12.57 6.49
CA ALA A 437 -15.14 11.63 5.38
C ALA A 437 -15.36 10.17 5.84
N LEU A 438 -14.82 9.80 7.00
CA LEU A 438 -15.01 8.47 7.58
C LEU A 438 -16.48 8.21 7.91
N ALA A 439 -17.22 9.20 8.41
CA ALA A 439 -18.66 9.12 8.62
C ALA A 439 -19.45 8.88 7.31
N LEU A 440 -18.88 9.26 6.17
CA LEU A 440 -19.41 8.94 4.83
C LEU A 440 -18.86 7.63 4.26
N GLY A 441 -18.10 6.86 5.04
CA GLY A 441 -17.54 5.58 4.66
C GLY A 441 -16.21 5.64 3.91
N VAL A 442 -15.52 6.78 3.91
CA VAL A 442 -14.21 6.96 3.27
C VAL A 442 -13.12 7.21 4.29
N LYS A 443 -12.07 6.41 4.25
CA LYS A 443 -10.88 6.61 5.09
C LYS A 443 -9.81 7.37 4.32
N ALA A 444 -9.28 8.44 4.92
CA ALA A 444 -8.15 9.22 4.42
C ALA A 444 -7.28 9.64 5.61
N HIS A 445 -5.99 9.87 5.39
CA HIS A 445 -5.10 10.32 6.46
C HIS A 445 -4.96 11.84 6.43
N PRO A 446 -5.21 12.54 7.56
CA PRO A 446 -4.87 13.95 7.70
C PRO A 446 -3.37 14.16 7.56
N LEU A 447 -2.96 15.22 6.89
CA LEU A 447 -1.55 15.55 6.72
C LEU A 447 -0.89 15.97 8.04
N SER A 448 -1.66 16.58 8.94
CA SER A 448 -1.20 16.98 10.28
C SER A 448 -0.62 15.81 11.09
N TRP A 449 -1.06 14.57 10.88
CA TRP A 449 -0.46 13.40 11.54
C TRP A 449 1.00 13.16 11.18
N HIS A 450 1.38 13.60 10.00
CA HIS A 450 2.72 13.41 9.44
C HIS A 450 3.65 14.60 9.70
N ARG A 451 3.14 15.66 10.36
CA ARG A 451 3.89 16.86 10.71
C ARG A 451 4.24 16.92 12.18
N GLN A 452 5.35 17.57 12.48
CA GLN A 452 5.76 17.97 13.83
C GLN A 452 5.62 19.47 14.01
N ARG A 453 5.58 20.22 12.92
CA ARG A 453 5.39 21.68 12.89
C ARG A 453 4.04 22.03 12.24
N PRO A 454 3.41 23.17 12.65
CA PRO A 454 2.20 23.68 12.00
C PRO A 454 2.40 23.87 10.49
N GLY A 455 1.34 23.74 9.72
CA GLY A 455 1.33 23.97 8.29
C GLY A 455 -0.07 23.91 7.71
N PRO A 456 -0.26 24.15 6.39
CA PRO A 456 -1.57 24.15 5.79
C PRO A 456 -2.29 22.81 5.97
N PRO A 457 -3.63 22.79 6.15
CA PRO A 457 -4.37 21.54 6.23
C PRO A 457 -4.23 20.73 4.95
N GLY A 458 -4.34 19.42 5.06
CA GLY A 458 -4.18 18.55 3.91
C GLY A 458 -4.54 17.10 4.18
N LEU A 459 -4.46 16.30 3.14
CA LEU A 459 -4.71 14.86 3.18
C LEU A 459 -3.58 14.10 2.48
N VAL A 460 -3.31 12.89 2.94
CA VAL A 460 -2.47 11.92 2.24
C VAL A 460 -3.38 10.82 1.72
N LEU A 461 -3.51 10.73 0.40
CA LEU A 461 -4.48 9.88 -0.30
C LEU A 461 -3.77 8.75 -1.04
N GLY A 462 -4.01 7.50 -0.61
CA GLY A 462 -3.56 6.30 -1.31
C GLY A 462 -4.45 5.98 -2.51
N TYR A 463 -3.85 5.52 -3.60
CA TYR A 463 -4.58 5.10 -4.80
C TYR A 463 -4.26 3.66 -5.24
N ALA A 464 -3.47 2.94 -4.48
CA ALA A 464 -3.05 1.59 -4.87
C ALA A 464 -4.07 0.50 -4.51
N ALA A 465 -4.86 0.68 -3.47
CA ALA A 465 -5.72 -0.38 -2.93
C ALA A 465 -6.93 -0.68 -3.81
N GLY A 466 -7.73 0.34 -4.14
CA GLY A 466 -9.01 0.20 -4.82
C GLY A 466 -8.95 0.44 -6.33
N PRO A 467 -9.98 0.05 -7.09
CA PRO A 467 -10.14 0.35 -8.51
C PRO A 467 -10.42 1.85 -8.76
N ALA A 468 -10.23 2.31 -9.99
CA ALA A 468 -10.39 3.72 -10.37
C ALA A 468 -11.79 4.29 -10.02
N GLY A 469 -12.85 3.49 -10.19
CA GLY A 469 -14.21 3.91 -9.86
C GLY A 469 -14.40 4.17 -8.37
N GLU A 470 -13.84 3.33 -7.49
CA GLU A 470 -13.86 3.56 -6.04
C GLU A 470 -13.05 4.79 -5.62
N ILE A 471 -11.91 5.04 -6.31
CA ILE A 471 -11.12 6.24 -6.09
C ILE A 471 -11.93 7.50 -6.42
N GLU A 472 -12.59 7.54 -7.58
CA GLU A 472 -13.42 8.68 -7.98
C GLU A 472 -14.60 8.88 -7.01
N GLU A 473 -15.25 7.82 -6.59
CA GLU A 473 -16.33 7.86 -5.61
C GLU A 473 -15.82 8.34 -4.23
N GLY A 474 -14.68 7.82 -3.76
CA GLY A 474 -14.07 8.23 -2.50
C GLY A 474 -13.72 9.71 -2.48
N VAL A 475 -13.14 10.23 -3.57
CA VAL A 475 -12.84 11.66 -3.69
C VAL A 475 -14.11 12.51 -3.76
N ALA A 476 -15.20 12.01 -4.37
CA ALA A 476 -16.49 12.71 -4.36
C ALA A 476 -17.06 12.82 -2.94
N LEU A 477 -16.93 11.77 -2.14
CA LEU A 477 -17.34 11.78 -0.74
C LEU A 477 -16.48 12.74 0.11
N LEU A 478 -15.16 12.77 -0.13
CA LEU A 478 -14.25 13.76 0.46
C LEU A 478 -14.67 15.19 0.10
N GLY A 479 -15.07 15.45 -1.15
CA GLY A 479 -15.57 16.76 -1.60
C GLY A 479 -16.84 17.18 -0.87
N ARG A 480 -17.77 16.25 -0.62
CA ARG A 480 -18.98 16.50 0.19
C ARG A 480 -18.63 16.83 1.65
N ALA A 481 -17.71 16.08 2.25
CA ALA A 481 -17.25 16.35 3.60
C ALA A 481 -16.58 17.73 3.70
N LEU A 482 -15.73 18.08 2.74
CA LEU A 482 -15.08 19.39 2.66
C LEU A 482 -16.10 20.53 2.53
N HIS A 483 -17.09 20.37 1.64
CA HIS A 483 -18.16 21.37 1.46
C HIS A 483 -18.97 21.58 2.74
N ALA A 484 -19.32 20.50 3.44
CA ALA A 484 -20.06 20.60 4.71
C ALA A 484 -19.25 21.36 5.77
N LEU A 485 -17.95 21.13 5.88
CA LEU A 485 -17.07 21.82 6.83
C LEU A 485 -16.87 23.30 6.48
N THR A 486 -16.72 23.63 5.20
CA THR A 486 -16.46 25.02 4.77
C THR A 486 -17.73 25.82 4.59
N GLY A 487 -18.85 25.18 4.25
CA GLY A 487 -20.17 25.83 4.04
C GLY A 487 -20.84 26.25 5.35
N THR A 488 -20.59 25.56 6.46
CA THR A 488 -21.14 25.95 7.78
C THR A 488 -20.43 27.15 8.42
N GLY A 489 -19.29 27.58 7.90
CA GLY A 489 -18.54 28.75 8.37
C GLY A 489 -19.07 30.10 7.88
N ARG A 490 -20.00 30.12 6.93
CA ARG A 490 -20.73 31.33 6.52
C ARG A 490 -22.07 31.48 7.27
N ARG A 491 -22.01 31.61 8.59
CA ARG A 491 -23.15 32.29 9.28
C ARG A 491 -23.01 33.78 9.01
N ASP A 492 -24.02 34.30 8.36
CA ASP A 492 -24.25 35.71 8.06
C ASP A 492 -24.06 36.59 9.33
N PRO A 493 -23.22 37.63 9.33
CA PRO A 493 -23.09 38.53 10.47
C PRO A 493 -24.21 39.57 10.49
N ARG A 494 -25.45 39.22 10.08
CA ARG A 494 -26.64 40.05 10.19
C ARG A 494 -27.76 39.26 10.87
N GLY A 495 -27.73 39.27 12.18
CA GLY A 495 -28.78 38.89 13.07
C GLY A 495 -28.75 39.80 14.28
#